data_32d3e6e7a45a5b1f78ba637c938a2a37
#
_entry.id   32d3e6e7a45a5b1f78ba637c938a2a37
#
_cell.length_a   1.000
_cell.length_b   1.000
_cell.length_c   1.000
_cell.angle_alpha   90.00
_cell.angle_beta   90.00
_cell.angle_gamma   90.00
#
_symmetry.space_group_name_H-M   'P 1'
#
loop_
_entity.id
_entity.type
_entity.pdbx_description
1 polymer ?
#
loop_
_entity_poly.entity_id
_entity_poly.type
_entity_poly.pdbx_seq_one_letter_code
_entity_poly.pdbx_strand_id
1 'polypeptide(L)'
;RPPASLTFVVDISGSMAGPGRLELVRKSLNILTDELRDDDSVSLVTFSDKAETRLPMTRLKGNRNKIRDAVDEMRPARSTNVEAGIMRGYEESVEGHREGANNRVVLLSDALANTGDTKAENILERIDSARREYGITLFGVGVGSEYGDAFMERLTNKGDGHTTYVGDEEQARKVFVDQLPAHIQLRARDAKAQVAFDRKTVKQFRLIGYENRKVADEDFRDDSVDGGEVGPGHTVTALYAVRLREGASGEVAKATVRWLDPETRKAYEESGTVRTGAIEDTLWGSAPQRLQVAAVAAYFADTLRGGDLPGTPALRELASRATKLASETDDDSVRKLATA
;
A
#
# COMPACT_ATOMS: atom_id res chain seq x y z
N ARG A 1 -16.18 14.00 -3.15
CA ARG A 1 -15.85 12.65 -3.64
C ARG A 1 -17.12 11.84 -3.92
N PRO A 2 -17.08 10.82 -4.79
CA PRO A 2 -18.11 9.82 -4.87
C PRO A 2 -18.40 9.17 -3.51
N PRO A 3 -19.60 8.60 -3.27
CA PRO A 3 -19.84 7.82 -2.09
C PRO A 3 -18.91 6.62 -2.00
N ALA A 4 -18.62 6.15 -0.79
CA ALA A 4 -17.86 4.93 -0.55
C ALA A 4 -18.79 3.78 -0.19
N SER A 5 -18.46 2.56 -0.66
CA SER A 5 -19.08 1.30 -0.28
C SER A 5 -17.97 0.37 0.20
N LEU A 6 -17.80 0.26 1.51
CA LEU A 6 -16.64 -0.40 2.14
C LEU A 6 -17.07 -1.71 2.80
N THR A 7 -16.43 -2.81 2.41
CA THR A 7 -16.60 -4.11 3.07
C THR A 7 -15.39 -4.41 3.94
N PHE A 8 -15.54 -4.35 5.26
CA PHE A 8 -14.50 -4.75 6.20
C PHE A 8 -14.49 -6.25 6.38
N VAL A 9 -13.33 -6.85 6.16
CA VAL A 9 -13.06 -8.28 6.38
C VAL A 9 -12.05 -8.39 7.50
N VAL A 10 -12.52 -8.76 8.68
CA VAL A 10 -11.74 -8.71 9.92
C VAL A 10 -11.38 -10.10 10.39
N ASP A 11 -10.11 -10.34 10.53
CA ASP A 11 -9.56 -11.49 11.23
C ASP A 11 -9.89 -11.41 12.71
N ILE A 12 -10.57 -12.44 13.23
CA ILE A 12 -10.83 -12.62 14.65
C ILE A 12 -10.19 -13.90 15.18
N SER A 13 -9.19 -14.44 14.50
CA SER A 13 -8.48 -15.66 14.89
C SER A 13 -7.78 -15.54 16.26
N GLY A 14 -7.25 -16.64 16.76
CA GLY A 14 -6.62 -16.70 18.07
C GLY A 14 -5.42 -15.75 18.25
N SER A 15 -4.67 -15.46 17.19
CA SER A 15 -3.57 -14.49 17.20
C SER A 15 -4.06 -13.07 17.46
N MET A 16 -5.25 -12.71 16.96
CA MET A 16 -5.90 -11.42 17.21
C MET A 16 -6.33 -11.21 18.66
N ALA A 17 -6.35 -12.29 19.49
CA ALA A 17 -6.52 -12.18 20.94
C ALA A 17 -5.27 -11.64 21.67
N GLY A 18 -4.14 -11.53 20.98
CA GLY A 18 -2.92 -10.93 21.49
C GLY A 18 -3.15 -9.52 22.03
N PRO A 19 -2.25 -9.02 22.91
CA PRO A 19 -2.46 -7.75 23.61
C PRO A 19 -2.82 -6.60 22.66
N GLY A 20 -4.03 -6.08 22.80
CA GLY A 20 -4.51 -4.89 22.11
C GLY A 20 -4.86 -5.02 20.63
N ARG A 21 -4.59 -6.15 19.94
CA ARG A 21 -4.77 -6.26 18.47
C ARG A 21 -6.23 -6.07 18.04
N LEU A 22 -7.15 -6.89 18.50
CA LEU A 22 -8.58 -6.76 18.14
C LEU A 22 -9.20 -5.48 18.71
N GLU A 23 -8.72 -5.02 19.86
CA GLU A 23 -9.13 -3.72 20.43
C GLU A 23 -8.70 -2.57 19.53
N LEU A 24 -7.48 -2.62 18.99
CA LEU A 24 -6.98 -1.63 18.04
C LEU A 24 -7.83 -1.61 16.77
N VAL A 25 -8.23 -2.76 16.25
CA VAL A 25 -9.15 -2.87 15.10
C VAL A 25 -10.51 -2.24 15.42
N ARG A 26 -11.11 -2.54 16.57
CA ARG A 26 -12.39 -1.93 16.97
C ARG A 26 -12.29 -0.40 17.04
N LYS A 27 -11.27 0.12 17.72
CA LYS A 27 -11.02 1.56 17.80
C LYS A 27 -10.86 2.17 16.41
N SER A 28 -10.09 1.53 15.53
CA SER A 28 -9.85 1.99 14.17
C SER A 28 -11.13 2.07 13.35
N LEU A 29 -11.96 1.04 13.39
CA LEU A 29 -13.24 1.01 12.67
C LEU A 29 -14.25 2.00 13.24
N ASN A 30 -14.26 2.22 14.55
CA ASN A 30 -15.09 3.25 15.18
C ASN A 30 -14.65 4.67 14.77
N ILE A 31 -13.34 4.95 14.77
CA ILE A 31 -12.78 6.21 14.27
C ILE A 31 -13.22 6.43 12.82
N LEU A 32 -13.02 5.44 11.95
CA LEU A 32 -13.42 5.55 10.56
C LEU A 32 -14.93 5.77 10.39
N THR A 33 -15.77 5.10 11.21
CA THR A 33 -17.22 5.29 11.18
C THR A 33 -17.60 6.74 11.48
N ASP A 34 -16.82 7.48 12.27
CA ASP A 34 -17.03 8.90 12.54
C ASP A 34 -16.63 9.79 11.35
N GLU A 35 -15.58 9.43 10.64
CA GLU A 35 -15.04 10.20 9.51
C GLU A 35 -15.84 9.98 8.19
N LEU A 36 -16.52 8.86 8.05
CA LEU A 36 -17.31 8.56 6.86
C LEU A 36 -18.55 9.45 6.79
N ARG A 37 -18.99 9.75 5.55
CA ARG A 37 -20.17 10.58 5.29
C ARG A 37 -21.47 9.78 5.42
N ASP A 38 -22.58 10.47 5.55
CA ASP A 38 -23.90 9.86 5.65
C ASP A 38 -24.33 9.08 4.40
N ASP A 39 -23.79 9.45 3.22
CA ASP A 39 -24.05 8.77 1.95
C ASP A 39 -23.10 7.59 1.69
N ASP A 40 -22.09 7.38 2.53
CA ASP A 40 -21.24 6.18 2.50
C ASP A 40 -22.00 4.96 3.07
N SER A 41 -21.51 3.78 2.75
CA SER A 41 -22.04 2.50 3.24
C SER A 41 -20.92 1.59 3.70
N VAL A 42 -21.18 0.79 4.71
CA VAL A 42 -20.23 -0.21 5.23
C VAL A 42 -20.90 -1.56 5.43
N SER A 43 -20.12 -2.62 5.28
CA SER A 43 -20.45 -3.97 5.73
C SER A 43 -19.31 -4.53 6.58
N LEU A 44 -19.62 -5.49 7.44
CA LEU A 44 -18.65 -6.15 8.32
C LEU A 44 -18.76 -7.66 8.18
N VAL A 45 -17.69 -8.25 7.70
CA VAL A 45 -17.45 -9.70 7.68
C VAL A 45 -16.35 -10.01 8.68
N THR A 46 -16.55 -11.00 9.52
CA THR A 46 -15.50 -11.53 10.40
C THR A 46 -15.15 -12.95 9.99
N PHE A 47 -13.88 -13.34 10.16
CA PHE A 47 -13.47 -14.71 9.89
C PHE A 47 -12.55 -15.27 10.95
N SER A 48 -12.67 -16.58 11.14
CA SER A 48 -11.80 -17.44 11.94
C SER A 48 -11.68 -18.80 11.24
N ASP A 49 -12.31 -19.87 11.71
CA ASP A 49 -12.51 -21.14 10.98
C ASP A 49 -13.55 -21.00 9.86
N LYS A 50 -14.50 -20.11 10.04
CA LYS A 50 -15.55 -19.74 9.10
C LYS A 50 -15.61 -18.22 8.95
N ALA A 51 -16.22 -17.77 7.87
CA ALA A 51 -16.55 -16.37 7.66
C ALA A 51 -18.04 -16.12 7.88
N GLU A 52 -18.36 -15.00 8.52
CA GLU A 52 -19.72 -14.60 8.83
C GLU A 52 -19.92 -13.10 8.54
N THR A 53 -21.02 -12.76 7.87
CA THR A 53 -21.44 -11.37 7.74
C THR A 53 -22.11 -10.93 9.05
N ARG A 54 -21.42 -10.08 9.81
CA ARG A 54 -21.92 -9.48 11.06
C ARG A 54 -22.84 -8.30 10.79
N LEU A 55 -22.55 -7.56 9.73
CA LEU A 55 -23.33 -6.43 9.28
C LEU A 55 -23.41 -6.46 7.75
N PRO A 56 -24.57 -6.65 7.13
CA PRO A 56 -24.71 -6.50 5.68
C PRO A 56 -24.53 -5.04 5.27
N MET A 57 -24.30 -4.77 3.97
CA MET A 57 -24.04 -3.43 3.48
C MET A 57 -25.09 -2.43 3.97
N THR A 58 -24.67 -1.50 4.81
CA THR A 58 -25.52 -0.59 5.57
C THR A 58 -25.05 0.85 5.38
N ARG A 59 -25.95 1.76 5.03
CA ARG A 59 -25.65 3.21 4.95
C ARG A 59 -25.37 3.80 6.33
N LEU A 60 -24.46 4.78 6.39
CA LEU A 60 -24.12 5.47 7.64
C LEU A 60 -25.26 6.30 8.19
N LYS A 61 -26.04 6.96 7.31
CA LYS A 61 -27.15 7.82 7.71
C LYS A 61 -28.16 7.07 8.59
N GLY A 62 -28.22 7.47 9.85
CA GLY A 62 -29.15 6.90 10.82
C GLY A 62 -28.73 5.53 11.40
N ASN A 63 -27.58 4.96 10.96
CA ASN A 63 -27.17 3.61 11.34
C ASN A 63 -25.79 3.57 12.05
N ARG A 64 -25.17 4.71 12.38
CA ARG A 64 -23.82 4.71 12.99
C ARG A 64 -23.75 3.88 14.27
N ASN A 65 -24.78 3.94 15.12
CA ASN A 65 -24.81 3.13 16.34
C ASN A 65 -24.85 1.63 16.03
N LYS A 66 -25.71 1.21 15.08
CA LYS A 66 -25.78 -0.19 14.64
C LYS A 66 -24.45 -0.69 14.10
N ILE A 67 -23.69 0.16 13.40
CA ILE A 67 -22.37 -0.17 12.87
C ILE A 67 -21.37 -0.32 14.03
N ARG A 68 -21.36 0.62 14.99
CA ARG A 68 -20.50 0.55 16.18
C ARG A 68 -20.81 -0.68 17.03
N ASP A 69 -22.09 -0.99 17.26
CA ASP A 69 -22.50 -2.18 18.02
C ASP A 69 -21.93 -3.44 17.36
N ALA A 70 -22.05 -3.59 16.03
CA ALA A 70 -21.50 -4.73 15.31
C ALA A 70 -19.96 -4.82 15.41
N VAL A 71 -19.26 -3.68 15.40
CA VAL A 71 -17.80 -3.60 15.60
C VAL A 71 -17.43 -3.99 17.05
N ASP A 72 -18.14 -3.47 18.04
CA ASP A 72 -17.83 -3.71 19.47
C ASP A 72 -18.18 -5.13 19.93
N GLU A 73 -19.10 -5.80 19.23
CA GLU A 73 -19.45 -7.21 19.47
C GLU A 73 -18.44 -8.22 18.96
N MET A 74 -17.44 -7.84 18.14
CA MET A 74 -16.41 -8.77 17.68
C MET A 74 -15.67 -9.41 18.88
N ARG A 75 -15.46 -10.71 18.82
CA ARG A 75 -14.73 -11.46 19.87
C ARG A 75 -13.72 -12.40 19.21
N PRO A 76 -12.53 -12.63 19.81
CA PRO A 76 -11.56 -13.56 19.28
C PRO A 76 -12.11 -14.98 19.21
N ALA A 77 -11.71 -15.70 18.16
CA ALA A 77 -12.00 -17.13 17.94
C ALA A 77 -10.68 -17.92 17.80
N ARG A 78 -10.72 -19.19 17.36
CA ARG A 78 -9.53 -20.06 17.50
C ARG A 78 -8.72 -20.26 16.22
N SER A 79 -9.34 -20.35 15.08
CA SER A 79 -8.68 -20.74 13.82
C SER A 79 -8.54 -19.56 12.87
N THR A 80 -7.79 -19.74 11.76
CA THR A 80 -7.62 -18.73 10.72
C THR A 80 -7.88 -19.34 9.36
N ASN A 81 -8.98 -18.97 8.72
CA ASN A 81 -9.32 -19.34 7.34
C ASN A 81 -9.47 -18.07 6.49
N VAL A 82 -8.35 -17.58 6.01
CA VAL A 82 -8.27 -16.34 5.22
C VAL A 82 -9.07 -16.45 3.93
N GLU A 83 -9.04 -17.62 3.28
CA GLU A 83 -9.80 -17.88 2.05
C GLU A 83 -11.30 -17.63 2.27
N ALA A 84 -11.88 -18.24 3.32
CA ALA A 84 -13.29 -18.05 3.65
C ALA A 84 -13.61 -16.57 3.91
N GLY A 85 -12.72 -15.86 4.64
CA GLY A 85 -12.85 -14.43 4.91
C GLY A 85 -12.90 -13.60 3.65
N ILE A 86 -11.93 -13.77 2.76
CA ILE A 86 -11.84 -13.00 1.52
C ILE A 86 -13.00 -13.34 0.58
N MET A 87 -13.32 -14.62 0.39
CA MET A 87 -14.42 -15.03 -0.47
C MET A 87 -15.75 -14.42 0.01
N ARG A 88 -16.08 -14.53 1.31
CA ARG A 88 -17.30 -13.93 1.87
C ARG A 88 -17.29 -12.40 1.78
N GLY A 89 -16.14 -11.77 2.01
CA GLY A 89 -15.96 -10.32 1.88
C GLY A 89 -16.25 -9.83 0.46
N TYR A 90 -15.77 -10.53 -0.55
CA TYR A 90 -16.05 -10.18 -1.95
C TYR A 90 -17.50 -10.48 -2.34
N GLU A 91 -18.10 -11.56 -1.86
CA GLU A 91 -19.54 -11.81 -2.04
C GLU A 91 -20.36 -10.66 -1.48
N GLU A 92 -20.12 -10.26 -0.24
CA GLU A 92 -20.79 -9.14 0.42
C GLU A 92 -20.58 -7.81 -0.32
N SER A 93 -19.37 -7.58 -0.83
CA SER A 93 -19.04 -6.38 -1.61
C SER A 93 -19.75 -6.34 -2.97
N VAL A 94 -19.92 -7.49 -3.63
CA VAL A 94 -20.69 -7.61 -4.88
C VAL A 94 -22.20 -7.45 -4.62
N GLU A 95 -22.73 -8.10 -3.58
CA GLU A 95 -24.14 -7.93 -3.16
C GLU A 95 -24.46 -6.48 -2.81
N GLY A 96 -23.54 -5.79 -2.15
CA GLY A 96 -23.63 -4.38 -1.76
C GLY A 96 -23.07 -3.40 -2.80
N HIS A 97 -22.73 -3.86 -4.01
CA HIS A 97 -22.13 -3.01 -5.05
C HIS A 97 -23.02 -1.82 -5.38
N ARG A 98 -22.39 -0.67 -5.51
CA ARG A 98 -23.08 0.58 -5.79
C ARG A 98 -22.42 1.27 -6.97
N GLU A 99 -23.17 1.40 -8.06
CA GLU A 99 -22.71 2.11 -9.25
C GLU A 99 -22.39 3.59 -8.93
N GLY A 100 -21.29 4.09 -9.46
CA GLY A 100 -20.81 5.44 -9.20
C GLY A 100 -20.22 5.68 -7.81
N ALA A 101 -20.12 4.64 -6.97
CA ALA A 101 -19.41 4.69 -5.69
C ALA A 101 -18.02 4.07 -5.79
N ASN A 102 -17.15 4.40 -4.84
CA ASN A 102 -15.90 3.70 -4.64
C ASN A 102 -16.15 2.42 -3.83
N ASN A 103 -16.19 1.29 -4.52
CA ASN A 103 -16.42 -0.02 -3.92
C ASN A 103 -15.09 -0.65 -3.52
N ARG A 104 -14.93 -1.01 -2.24
CA ARG A 104 -13.65 -1.49 -1.73
C ARG A 104 -13.80 -2.53 -0.63
N VAL A 105 -12.99 -3.57 -0.70
CA VAL A 105 -12.76 -4.51 0.40
C VAL A 105 -11.58 -4.02 1.23
N VAL A 106 -11.72 -4.01 2.56
CA VAL A 106 -10.66 -3.66 3.51
C VAL A 106 -10.39 -4.88 4.39
N LEU A 107 -9.26 -5.53 4.17
CA LEU A 107 -8.84 -6.73 4.90
C LEU A 107 -7.96 -6.34 6.08
N LEU A 108 -8.36 -6.73 7.29
CA LEU A 108 -7.60 -6.49 8.53
C LEU A 108 -7.21 -7.83 9.15
N SER A 109 -5.89 -8.09 9.25
CA SER A 109 -5.35 -9.33 9.82
C SER A 109 -3.97 -9.09 10.44
N ASP A 110 -3.59 -9.89 11.45
CA ASP A 110 -2.28 -9.83 12.10
C ASP A 110 -1.27 -10.82 11.49
N ALA A 111 -1.74 -11.85 10.83
CA ALA A 111 -0.91 -12.80 10.09
C ALA A 111 -1.77 -13.53 9.04
N LEU A 112 -1.38 -13.43 7.78
CA LEU A 112 -1.98 -14.26 6.77
C LEU A 112 -1.25 -15.60 6.77
N ALA A 113 -1.90 -16.63 7.33
CA ALA A 113 -1.37 -17.99 7.29
C ALA A 113 -1.07 -18.40 5.85
N ASN A 114 0.05 -19.10 5.64
CA ASN A 114 0.38 -19.71 4.36
C ASN A 114 -0.74 -20.66 3.93
N THR A 115 -1.67 -20.16 3.14
CA THR A 115 -2.59 -21.00 2.39
C THR A 115 -1.77 -21.67 1.29
N GLY A 116 -1.89 -22.98 1.14
CA GLY A 116 -1.18 -23.71 0.07
C GLY A 116 -1.44 -23.09 -1.31
N ASP A 117 -0.53 -23.25 -2.25
CA ASP A 117 -0.51 -22.54 -3.54
C ASP A 117 -1.83 -22.58 -4.33
N THR A 118 -2.55 -23.69 -4.31
CA THR A 118 -3.85 -23.86 -5.00
C THR A 118 -4.96 -22.97 -4.42
N LYS A 119 -4.95 -22.76 -3.10
CA LYS A 119 -5.93 -21.87 -2.45
C LYS A 119 -5.63 -20.39 -2.70
N ALA A 120 -4.36 -20.04 -2.80
CA ALA A 120 -3.95 -18.68 -3.12
C ALA A 120 -4.40 -18.27 -4.53
N GLU A 121 -4.31 -19.16 -5.51
CA GLU A 121 -4.76 -18.90 -6.89
C GLU A 121 -6.26 -18.61 -6.97
N ASN A 122 -7.10 -19.40 -6.31
CA ASN A 122 -8.55 -19.17 -6.28
C ASN A 122 -8.91 -17.80 -5.66
N ILE A 123 -8.22 -17.43 -4.58
CA ILE A 123 -8.38 -16.13 -3.95
C ILE A 123 -8.00 -15.01 -4.93
N LEU A 124 -6.85 -15.13 -5.58
CA LEU A 124 -6.35 -14.12 -6.52
C LEU A 124 -7.28 -13.99 -7.75
N GLU A 125 -7.83 -15.10 -8.25
CA GLU A 125 -8.79 -15.10 -9.35
C GLU A 125 -10.10 -14.38 -8.95
N ARG A 126 -10.62 -14.64 -7.75
CA ARG A 126 -11.82 -13.96 -7.24
C ARG A 126 -11.61 -12.46 -7.10
N ILE A 127 -10.47 -12.05 -6.57
CA ILE A 127 -10.08 -10.64 -6.45
C ILE A 127 -10.06 -9.98 -7.84
N ASP A 128 -9.40 -10.61 -8.79
CA ASP A 128 -9.24 -10.10 -10.15
C ASP A 128 -10.58 -9.99 -10.89
N SER A 129 -11.46 -10.99 -10.77
CA SER A 129 -12.81 -10.95 -11.36
C SER A 129 -13.64 -9.81 -10.78
N ALA A 130 -13.68 -9.66 -9.46
CA ALA A 130 -14.43 -8.60 -8.81
C ALA A 130 -13.91 -7.19 -9.18
N ARG A 131 -12.60 -7.06 -9.34
CA ARG A 131 -11.96 -5.83 -9.81
C ARG A 131 -12.38 -5.49 -11.25
N ARG A 132 -12.29 -6.46 -12.17
CA ARG A 132 -12.62 -6.24 -13.59
C ARG A 132 -14.09 -5.98 -13.83
N GLU A 133 -14.97 -6.73 -13.17
CA GLU A 133 -16.41 -6.68 -13.42
C GLU A 133 -17.10 -5.54 -12.66
N TYR A 134 -16.67 -5.27 -11.43
CA TYR A 134 -17.34 -4.35 -10.52
C TYR A 134 -16.48 -3.16 -10.08
N GLY A 135 -15.19 -3.12 -10.45
CA GLY A 135 -14.27 -2.10 -9.99
C GLY A 135 -14.03 -2.14 -8.47
N ILE A 136 -14.19 -3.32 -7.84
CA ILE A 136 -13.96 -3.51 -6.41
C ILE A 136 -12.47 -3.67 -6.15
N THR A 137 -11.88 -2.75 -5.38
CA THR A 137 -10.45 -2.77 -5.04
C THR A 137 -10.22 -3.32 -3.63
N LEU A 138 -8.96 -3.72 -3.33
CA LEU A 138 -8.59 -4.32 -2.05
C LEU A 138 -7.57 -3.45 -1.30
N PHE A 139 -7.88 -3.08 -0.06
CA PHE A 139 -6.97 -2.42 0.85
C PHE A 139 -6.61 -3.36 2.01
N GLY A 140 -5.32 -3.60 2.23
CA GLY A 140 -4.81 -4.47 3.28
C GLY A 140 -4.31 -3.68 4.48
N VAL A 141 -4.71 -4.09 5.69
CA VAL A 141 -4.23 -3.53 6.96
C VAL A 141 -3.64 -4.66 7.80
N GLY A 142 -2.32 -4.68 7.90
CA GLY A 142 -1.61 -5.55 8.82
C GLY A 142 -1.70 -5.00 10.25
N VAL A 143 -2.08 -5.83 11.21
CA VAL A 143 -2.29 -5.45 12.61
C VAL A 143 -1.21 -6.06 13.50
N GLY A 144 -0.48 -5.23 14.26
CA GLY A 144 0.60 -5.67 15.14
C GLY A 144 1.98 -5.56 14.52
N SER A 145 2.99 -6.16 15.16
CA SER A 145 4.40 -6.09 14.75
C SER A 145 4.91 -7.33 13.99
N GLU A 146 4.14 -8.41 14.01
CA GLU A 146 4.46 -9.69 13.36
C GLU A 146 3.41 -9.99 12.30
N TYR A 147 3.65 -9.62 11.06
CA TYR A 147 2.70 -9.81 9.97
C TYR A 147 3.31 -10.56 8.79
N GLY A 148 2.48 -11.37 8.14
CA GLY A 148 2.82 -12.13 6.93
C GLY A 148 2.74 -11.26 5.69
N ASP A 149 3.74 -10.42 5.51
CA ASP A 149 3.81 -9.31 4.56
C ASP A 149 3.60 -9.72 3.10
N ALA A 150 4.31 -10.73 2.64
CA ALA A 150 4.35 -11.10 1.23
C ALA A 150 2.97 -11.56 0.67
N PHE A 151 2.14 -12.20 1.49
CA PHE A 151 0.84 -12.67 1.01
C PHE A 151 -0.18 -11.53 0.95
N MET A 152 -0.23 -10.66 1.97
CA MET A 152 -1.06 -9.47 1.95
C MET A 152 -0.72 -8.57 0.75
N GLU A 153 0.57 -8.38 0.48
CA GLU A 153 1.05 -7.61 -0.66
C GLU A 153 0.61 -8.22 -2.00
N ARG A 154 0.70 -9.55 -2.16
CA ARG A 154 0.19 -10.24 -3.36
C ARG A 154 -1.30 -10.04 -3.56
N LEU A 155 -2.10 -10.14 -2.48
CA LEU A 155 -3.54 -9.95 -2.53
C LEU A 155 -3.90 -8.51 -2.94
N THR A 156 -3.29 -7.53 -2.29
CA THR A 156 -3.58 -6.12 -2.58
C THR A 156 -3.08 -5.69 -3.95
N ASN A 157 -1.92 -6.20 -4.40
CA ASN A 157 -1.45 -5.95 -5.77
C ASN A 157 -2.43 -6.49 -6.82
N LYS A 158 -3.03 -7.67 -6.59
CA LYS A 158 -4.02 -8.25 -7.51
C LYS A 158 -5.36 -7.50 -7.48
N GLY A 159 -5.67 -6.84 -6.36
CA GLY A 159 -6.89 -6.06 -6.14
C GLY A 159 -6.73 -4.55 -6.35
N ASP A 160 -5.73 -4.08 -7.08
CA ASP A 160 -5.42 -2.66 -7.33
C ASP A 160 -5.39 -1.82 -6.05
N GLY A 161 -4.76 -2.34 -5.02
CA GLY A 161 -4.79 -1.71 -3.73
C GLY A 161 -3.43 -1.59 -3.06
N HIS A 162 -3.48 -1.28 -1.80
CA HIS A 162 -2.33 -0.99 -0.95
C HIS A 162 -2.35 -1.84 0.31
N THR A 163 -1.16 -2.14 0.81
CA THR A 163 -0.98 -2.67 2.17
C THR A 163 -0.40 -1.59 3.07
N THR A 164 -0.94 -1.47 4.26
CA THR A 164 -0.41 -0.63 5.35
C THR A 164 -0.41 -1.39 6.66
N TYR A 165 0.27 -0.86 7.67
CA TYR A 165 0.45 -1.54 8.95
C TYR A 165 0.07 -0.63 10.11
N VAL A 166 -0.54 -1.24 11.13
CA VAL A 166 -1.03 -0.56 12.32
C VAL A 166 -0.57 -1.33 13.55
N GLY A 167 0.39 -0.77 14.28
CA GLY A 167 0.91 -1.35 15.52
C GLY A 167 0.39 -0.66 16.79
N ASP A 168 -0.13 0.56 16.66
CA ASP A 168 -0.63 1.38 17.76
C ASP A 168 -1.78 2.30 17.33
N GLU A 169 -2.39 3.00 18.30
CA GLU A 169 -3.56 3.86 18.04
C GLU A 169 -3.21 5.11 17.21
N GLU A 170 -2.00 5.62 17.32
CA GLU A 170 -1.54 6.78 16.53
C GLU A 170 -1.42 6.41 15.06
N GLN A 171 -0.81 5.26 14.76
CA GLN A 171 -0.74 4.71 13.41
C GLN A 171 -2.13 4.37 12.88
N ALA A 172 -3.02 3.83 13.73
CA ALA A 172 -4.40 3.57 13.35
C ALA A 172 -5.12 4.85 12.93
N ARG A 173 -5.00 5.94 13.70
CA ARG A 173 -5.55 7.24 13.30
C ARG A 173 -5.00 7.70 11.95
N LYS A 174 -3.68 7.67 11.76
CA LYS A 174 -3.05 8.05 10.50
C LYS A 174 -3.59 7.22 9.32
N VAL A 175 -3.75 5.91 9.49
CA VAL A 175 -4.26 5.03 8.43
C VAL A 175 -5.73 5.29 8.15
N PHE A 176 -6.58 5.34 9.18
CA PHE A 176 -8.04 5.37 9.02
C PHE A 176 -8.62 6.77 8.88
N VAL A 177 -7.94 7.81 9.38
CA VAL A 177 -8.36 9.22 9.23
C VAL A 177 -7.73 9.88 8.01
N ASP A 178 -6.43 9.67 7.79
CA ASP A 178 -5.71 10.39 6.74
C ASP A 178 -5.57 9.57 5.46
N GLN A 179 -5.11 8.31 5.54
CA GLN A 179 -4.76 7.50 4.37
C GLN A 179 -6.00 6.86 3.72
N LEU A 180 -6.81 6.12 4.46
CA LEU A 180 -7.95 5.42 3.87
C LEU A 180 -8.98 6.36 3.22
N PRO A 181 -9.37 7.51 3.82
CA PRO A 181 -10.20 8.49 3.13
C PRO A 181 -9.54 9.07 1.87
N ALA A 182 -8.21 9.28 1.89
CA ALA A 182 -7.46 9.69 0.71
C ALA A 182 -7.50 8.62 -0.40
N HIS A 183 -7.40 7.35 -0.05
CA HIS A 183 -7.54 6.24 -1.00
C HIS A 183 -8.99 6.05 -1.50
N ILE A 184 -9.99 6.44 -0.74
CA ILE A 184 -11.39 6.45 -1.19
C ILE A 184 -11.62 7.49 -2.30
N GLN A 185 -10.86 8.59 -2.30
CA GLN A 185 -10.96 9.60 -3.34
C GLN A 185 -9.83 9.42 -4.37
N LEU A 186 -10.08 8.67 -5.41
CA LEU A 186 -9.09 8.51 -6.49
C LEU A 186 -8.84 9.82 -7.23
N ARG A 187 -7.59 10.13 -7.49
CA ARG A 187 -7.12 11.22 -8.35
C ARG A 187 -6.60 10.72 -9.70
N ALA A 188 -6.08 9.50 -9.70
CA ALA A 188 -5.61 8.83 -10.90
C ALA A 188 -5.83 7.31 -10.78
N ARG A 189 -6.15 6.66 -11.87
CA ARG A 189 -6.19 5.20 -12.04
C ARG A 189 -5.09 4.76 -12.99
N ASP A 190 -4.70 3.51 -12.87
CA ASP A 190 -3.72 2.88 -13.75
C ASP A 190 -2.44 3.73 -13.91
N ALA A 191 -2.01 4.35 -12.81
CA ALA A 191 -0.82 5.17 -12.80
C ALA A 191 0.44 4.30 -12.95
N LYS A 192 1.22 4.60 -13.99
CA LYS A 192 2.47 3.92 -14.33
C LYS A 192 3.58 4.94 -14.44
N ALA A 193 4.79 4.56 -14.03
CA ALA A 193 5.98 5.38 -14.19
C ALA A 193 7.04 4.60 -14.97
N GLN A 194 7.66 5.27 -15.92
CA GLN A 194 8.78 4.73 -16.70
C GLN A 194 9.96 5.67 -16.61
N VAL A 195 11.16 5.14 -16.43
CA VAL A 195 12.41 5.90 -16.43
C VAL A 195 13.30 5.37 -17.55
N ALA A 196 13.49 6.18 -18.58
CA ALA A 196 14.37 5.89 -19.70
C ALA A 196 15.73 6.55 -19.47
N PHE A 197 16.80 5.74 -19.40
CA PHE A 197 18.17 6.22 -19.22
C PHE A 197 18.88 6.45 -20.57
N ASP A 198 19.57 7.58 -20.71
CA ASP A 198 20.37 7.86 -21.91
C ASP A 198 21.65 7.01 -21.92
N ARG A 199 21.78 6.12 -22.91
CA ARG A 199 22.94 5.25 -23.10
C ARG A 199 24.25 6.00 -23.38
N LYS A 200 24.18 7.28 -23.79
CA LYS A 200 25.37 8.11 -24.01
C LYS A 200 26.01 8.55 -22.71
N THR A 201 25.20 8.76 -21.67
CA THR A 201 25.66 9.26 -20.37
C THR A 201 25.66 8.18 -19.30
N VAL A 202 24.76 7.20 -19.37
CA VAL A 202 24.62 6.13 -18.39
C VAL A 202 25.27 4.85 -18.88
N LYS A 203 26.17 4.32 -18.07
CA LYS A 203 26.82 3.02 -18.30
C LYS A 203 26.00 1.87 -17.78
N GLN A 204 25.37 2.04 -16.62
CA GLN A 204 24.60 1.00 -15.91
C GLN A 204 23.60 1.65 -14.98
N PHE A 205 22.44 1.02 -14.81
CA PHE A 205 21.44 1.41 -13.82
C PHE A 205 20.78 0.17 -13.21
N ARG A 206 20.25 0.32 -11.99
CA ARG A 206 19.48 -0.70 -11.28
C ARG A 206 18.38 -0.03 -10.47
N LEU A 207 17.14 -0.49 -10.62
CA LEU A 207 16.01 -0.13 -9.75
C LEU A 207 16.21 -0.81 -8.39
N ILE A 208 15.98 -0.07 -7.31
CA ILE A 208 16.09 -0.57 -5.94
C ILE A 208 14.68 -0.74 -5.37
N GLY A 209 14.32 -1.98 -5.04
CA GLY A 209 12.94 -2.33 -4.67
C GLY A 209 12.01 -2.42 -5.89
N TYR A 210 10.73 -2.59 -5.66
CA TYR A 210 9.70 -2.72 -6.72
C TYR A 210 9.89 -3.90 -7.69
N GLU A 211 10.65 -4.92 -7.32
CA GLU A 211 10.92 -6.06 -8.20
C GLU A 211 9.63 -6.81 -8.58
N ASN A 212 8.63 -6.79 -7.71
CA ASN A 212 7.31 -7.42 -7.87
C ASN A 212 6.24 -6.53 -8.53
N ARG A 213 6.59 -5.29 -8.92
CA ARG A 213 5.69 -4.30 -9.54
C ARG A 213 6.22 -3.75 -10.86
N LYS A 214 7.09 -4.50 -11.52
CA LYS A 214 7.62 -4.07 -12.82
C LYS A 214 6.55 -4.21 -13.90
N VAL A 215 6.36 -3.14 -14.66
CA VAL A 215 5.59 -3.11 -15.91
C VAL A 215 6.61 -3.21 -17.06
N ALA A 216 6.34 -4.05 -18.07
CA ALA A 216 7.22 -4.13 -19.23
C ALA A 216 7.20 -2.81 -20.02
N ASP A 217 8.28 -2.49 -20.72
CA ASP A 217 8.40 -1.21 -21.42
C ASP A 217 7.34 -1.05 -22.52
N GLU A 218 6.96 -2.13 -23.19
CA GLU A 218 5.89 -2.21 -24.17
C GLU A 218 4.50 -1.98 -23.56
N ASP A 219 4.30 -2.35 -22.31
CA ASP A 219 3.02 -2.26 -21.59
C ASP A 219 2.78 -0.90 -20.93
N PHE A 220 3.77 -0.01 -20.96
CA PHE A 220 3.65 1.30 -20.30
C PHE A 220 2.45 2.12 -20.82
N ARG A 221 2.16 2.04 -22.13
CA ARG A 221 1.03 2.74 -22.76
C ARG A 221 -0.17 1.84 -23.04
N ASP A 222 -0.13 0.58 -22.61
CA ASP A 222 -1.26 -0.33 -22.74
C ASP A 222 -2.22 -0.11 -21.56
N ASP A 223 -3.42 0.41 -21.85
CA ASP A 223 -4.45 0.68 -20.85
C ASP A 223 -5.15 -0.61 -20.36
N SER A 224 -4.88 -1.75 -20.96
CA SER A 224 -5.32 -3.06 -20.47
C SER A 224 -4.40 -3.64 -19.40
N VAL A 225 -3.17 -3.14 -19.32
CA VAL A 225 -2.21 -3.53 -18.29
C VAL A 225 -2.38 -2.62 -17.08
N ASP A 226 -2.57 -3.25 -15.96
CA ASP A 226 -2.88 -2.65 -14.70
C ASP A 226 -1.76 -1.75 -14.15
N GLY A 227 -2.15 -0.61 -13.59
CA GLY A 227 -1.26 0.31 -12.90
C GLY A 227 -1.67 0.51 -11.43
N GLY A 228 -1.11 1.52 -10.78
CA GLY A 228 -1.45 1.85 -9.40
C GLY A 228 -2.61 2.85 -9.30
N GLU A 229 -3.41 2.76 -8.24
CA GLU A 229 -4.37 3.80 -7.87
C GLU A 229 -3.69 4.91 -7.06
N VAL A 230 -3.98 6.15 -7.37
CA VAL A 230 -3.41 7.32 -6.68
C VAL A 230 -4.52 8.18 -6.09
N GLY A 231 -4.48 8.36 -4.77
CA GLY A 231 -5.37 9.24 -4.02
C GLY A 231 -4.72 10.58 -3.66
N PRO A 232 -5.47 11.52 -3.07
CA PRO A 232 -4.93 12.79 -2.59
C PRO A 232 -3.80 12.59 -1.58
N GLY A 233 -2.70 13.32 -1.74
CA GLY A 233 -1.54 13.24 -0.86
C GLY A 233 -0.69 11.96 -1.00
N HIS A 234 -1.06 11.04 -1.89
CA HIS A 234 -0.29 9.84 -2.15
C HIS A 234 1.00 10.17 -2.89
N THR A 235 2.12 9.71 -2.37
CA THR A 235 3.44 9.86 -2.98
C THR A 235 4.13 8.51 -3.05
N VAL A 236 4.84 8.27 -4.15
CA VAL A 236 5.64 7.05 -4.36
C VAL A 236 7.05 7.47 -4.76
N THR A 237 8.04 6.81 -4.18
CA THR A 237 9.46 7.07 -4.49
C THR A 237 10.09 5.83 -5.09
N ALA A 238 10.57 5.93 -6.32
CA ALA A 238 11.41 4.93 -6.96
C ALA A 238 12.87 5.37 -6.89
N LEU A 239 13.74 4.51 -6.40
CA LEU A 239 15.18 4.76 -6.29
C LEU A 239 15.93 3.95 -7.34
N TYR A 240 16.90 4.61 -7.98
CA TYR A 240 17.79 3.96 -8.93
C TYR A 240 19.25 4.18 -8.52
N ALA A 241 20.03 3.10 -8.48
CA ALA A 241 21.49 3.20 -8.52
C ALA A 241 21.93 3.37 -9.97
N VAL A 242 22.67 4.46 -10.26
CA VAL A 242 23.08 4.79 -11.61
C VAL A 242 24.60 4.97 -11.67
N ARG A 243 25.24 4.33 -12.65
CA ARG A 243 26.66 4.55 -12.95
C ARG A 243 26.77 5.35 -14.24
N LEU A 244 27.30 6.56 -14.13
CA LEU A 244 27.57 7.40 -15.29
C LEU A 244 28.83 6.92 -16.06
N ARG A 245 28.94 7.29 -17.32
CA ARG A 245 30.17 7.15 -18.09
C ARG A 245 31.13 8.24 -17.67
N GLU A 246 32.43 7.96 -17.76
CA GLU A 246 33.47 8.94 -17.49
C GLU A 246 33.34 10.14 -18.42
N GLY A 247 33.41 11.35 -17.86
CA GLY A 247 33.26 12.60 -18.62
C GLY A 247 31.85 12.83 -19.21
N ALA A 248 30.85 12.08 -18.78
CA ALA A 248 29.48 12.22 -19.29
C ALA A 248 28.92 13.62 -19.01
N SER A 249 28.30 14.21 -20.03
CA SER A 249 27.59 15.49 -19.95
C SER A 249 26.30 15.43 -20.77
N GLY A 250 25.21 15.97 -20.22
CA GLY A 250 23.93 16.01 -20.89
C GLY A 250 22.79 15.34 -20.13
N GLU A 251 21.85 14.76 -20.85
CA GLU A 251 20.70 14.05 -20.29
C GLU A 251 21.15 12.73 -19.66
N VAL A 252 20.62 12.42 -18.48
CA VAL A 252 20.85 11.16 -17.77
C VAL A 252 19.64 10.26 -17.87
N ALA A 253 18.47 10.81 -17.58
CA ALA A 253 17.22 10.05 -17.61
C ALA A 253 16.04 10.96 -17.93
N LYS A 254 15.03 10.36 -18.58
CA LYS A 254 13.69 10.94 -18.72
C LYS A 254 12.74 10.07 -17.91
N ALA A 255 12.08 10.65 -16.89
CA ALA A 255 11.00 10.01 -16.16
C ALA A 255 9.67 10.44 -16.78
N THR A 256 8.79 9.49 -17.03
CA THR A 256 7.45 9.71 -17.55
C THR A 256 6.44 9.04 -16.65
N VAL A 257 5.40 9.76 -16.28
CA VAL A 257 4.25 9.24 -15.53
C VAL A 257 3.04 9.29 -16.44
N ARG A 258 2.31 8.19 -16.52
CA ARG A 258 1.06 8.06 -17.26
C ARG A 258 -0.03 7.61 -16.30
N TRP A 259 -1.25 8.15 -16.46
CA TRP A 259 -2.41 7.77 -15.66
C TRP A 259 -3.71 7.95 -16.43
N LEU A 260 -4.77 7.32 -15.95
CA LEU A 260 -6.13 7.53 -16.41
C LEU A 260 -6.89 8.41 -15.42
N ASP A 261 -7.64 9.36 -15.95
CA ASP A 261 -8.64 10.11 -15.17
C ASP A 261 -9.68 9.16 -14.59
N PRO A 262 -10.02 9.25 -13.29
CA PRO A 262 -10.88 8.28 -12.62
C PRO A 262 -12.31 8.23 -13.18
N GLU A 263 -12.81 9.36 -13.71
CA GLU A 263 -14.19 9.49 -14.20
C GLU A 263 -14.29 9.26 -15.71
N THR A 264 -13.46 9.95 -16.47
CA THR A 264 -13.54 9.94 -17.94
C THR A 264 -12.71 8.84 -18.61
N ARG A 265 -11.84 8.16 -17.87
CA ARG A 265 -10.87 7.18 -18.36
C ARG A 265 -9.90 7.74 -19.43
N LYS A 266 -9.85 9.05 -19.57
CA LYS A 266 -8.91 9.69 -20.48
C LYS A 266 -7.48 9.56 -19.96
N ALA A 267 -6.58 9.15 -20.83
CA ALA A 267 -5.16 9.03 -20.50
C ALA A 267 -4.45 10.39 -20.51
N TYR A 268 -3.58 10.59 -19.53
CA TYR A 268 -2.67 11.71 -19.39
C TYR A 268 -1.24 11.22 -19.21
N GLU A 269 -0.28 12.02 -19.64
CA GLU A 269 1.14 11.70 -19.54
C GLU A 269 1.93 12.98 -19.27
N GLU A 270 2.83 12.94 -18.28
CA GLU A 270 3.79 14.00 -17.97
C GLU A 270 5.20 13.45 -17.89
N SER A 271 6.19 14.26 -18.26
CA SER A 271 7.59 13.84 -18.25
C SER A 271 8.51 14.90 -17.67
N GLY A 272 9.55 14.47 -17.00
CA GLY A 272 10.66 15.28 -16.52
C GLY A 272 11.99 14.67 -16.93
N THR A 273 13.02 15.52 -17.09
CA THR A 273 14.36 15.10 -17.50
C THR A 273 15.38 15.45 -16.43
N VAL A 274 16.25 14.50 -16.11
CA VAL A 274 17.42 14.69 -15.22
C VAL A 274 18.67 14.82 -16.10
N ARG A 275 19.51 15.83 -15.81
CA ARG A 275 20.77 16.09 -16.49
C ARG A 275 21.95 15.93 -15.53
N THR A 276 23.14 15.69 -16.06
CA THR A 276 24.36 15.51 -15.25
C THR A 276 24.63 16.68 -14.30
N GLY A 277 24.34 17.92 -14.68
CA GLY A 277 24.53 19.08 -13.81
C GLY A 277 23.52 19.20 -12.64
N ALA A 278 22.49 18.35 -12.59
CA ALA A 278 21.55 18.28 -11.48
C ALA A 278 21.87 17.14 -10.49
N ILE A 279 22.94 16.38 -10.76
CA ILE A 279 23.40 15.30 -9.88
C ILE A 279 24.47 15.84 -8.95
N GLU A 280 24.23 15.73 -7.65
CA GLU A 280 25.18 16.11 -6.61
C GLU A 280 26.42 15.21 -6.62
N ASP A 281 27.58 15.79 -6.34
CA ASP A 281 28.87 15.06 -6.37
C ASP A 281 28.92 13.94 -5.32
N THR A 282 28.24 14.11 -4.19
CA THR A 282 28.19 13.13 -3.12
C THR A 282 26.79 12.95 -2.56
N LEU A 283 26.40 11.70 -2.37
CA LEU A 283 25.14 11.37 -1.69
C LEU A 283 25.16 11.86 -0.23
N TRP A 284 26.29 11.64 0.47
CA TRP A 284 26.43 11.90 1.89
C TRP A 284 27.02 13.30 2.14
N GLY A 285 26.18 14.30 2.22
CA GLY A 285 26.60 15.66 2.54
C GLY A 285 25.93 16.73 1.69
N SER A 286 25.97 16.63 0.37
CA SER A 286 25.36 17.62 -0.52
C SER A 286 23.93 17.27 -0.96
N ALA A 287 23.57 15.99 -1.00
CA ALA A 287 22.24 15.59 -1.38
C ALA A 287 21.16 16.03 -0.35
N PRO A 288 19.92 16.32 -0.78
CA PRO A 288 18.82 16.64 0.12
C PRO A 288 18.64 15.58 1.22
N GLN A 289 18.37 15.99 2.47
CA GLN A 289 18.24 15.10 3.62
C GLN A 289 17.26 13.95 3.39
N ARG A 290 16.12 14.20 2.74
CA ARG A 290 15.12 13.17 2.42
C ARG A 290 15.64 12.12 1.46
N LEU A 291 16.50 12.48 0.51
CA LEU A 291 17.17 11.53 -0.37
C LEU A 291 18.20 10.69 0.41
N GLN A 292 18.93 11.31 1.36
CA GLN A 292 19.85 10.56 2.23
C GLN A 292 19.10 9.56 3.13
N VAL A 293 17.94 9.92 3.69
CA VAL A 293 17.08 9.00 4.45
C VAL A 293 16.63 7.82 3.58
N ALA A 294 16.15 8.09 2.37
CA ALA A 294 15.73 7.05 1.43
C ALA A 294 16.91 6.13 1.06
N ALA A 295 18.11 6.68 0.90
CA ALA A 295 19.31 5.90 0.62
C ALA A 295 19.72 5.00 1.82
N VAL A 296 19.66 5.52 3.05
CA VAL A 296 19.92 4.70 4.26
C VAL A 296 18.95 3.52 4.30
N ALA A 297 17.65 3.76 4.12
CA ALA A 297 16.63 2.71 4.11
C ALA A 297 16.89 1.68 3.00
N ALA A 298 17.24 2.14 1.80
CA ALA A 298 17.54 1.27 0.65
C ALA A 298 18.77 0.38 0.89
N TYR A 299 19.88 0.94 1.35
CA TYR A 299 21.09 0.18 1.65
C TYR A 299 20.89 -0.79 2.82
N PHE A 300 20.15 -0.38 3.85
CA PHE A 300 19.80 -1.24 4.96
C PHE A 300 18.95 -2.43 4.51
N ALA A 301 17.90 -2.20 3.76
CA ALA A 301 17.04 -3.24 3.21
C ALA A 301 17.79 -4.19 2.27
N ASP A 302 18.67 -3.66 1.38
CA ASP A 302 19.50 -4.47 0.50
C ASP A 302 20.46 -5.35 1.30
N THR A 303 21.10 -4.80 2.34
CA THR A 303 21.99 -5.57 3.22
C THR A 303 21.26 -6.72 3.93
N LEU A 304 20.06 -6.47 4.44
CA LEU A 304 19.24 -7.52 5.09
C LEU A 304 18.84 -8.64 4.12
N ARG A 305 18.67 -8.32 2.84
CA ARG A 305 18.39 -9.31 1.78
C ARG A 305 19.63 -10.03 1.26
N GLY A 306 20.82 -9.69 1.75
CA GLY A 306 22.07 -10.21 1.21
C GLY A 306 22.41 -9.67 -0.18
N GLY A 307 21.93 -8.45 -0.50
CA GLY A 307 22.14 -7.80 -1.79
C GLY A 307 23.57 -7.26 -1.98
N ASP A 308 23.81 -6.70 -3.17
CA ASP A 308 25.13 -6.28 -3.65
C ASP A 308 25.11 -4.86 -4.23
N LEU A 309 24.29 -3.95 -3.68
CA LEU A 309 24.26 -2.56 -4.13
C LEU A 309 25.67 -1.94 -4.06
N PRO A 310 26.16 -1.34 -5.16
CA PRO A 310 27.48 -0.74 -5.17
C PRO A 310 27.58 0.41 -4.17
N GLY A 311 28.69 0.43 -3.40
CA GLY A 311 28.96 1.49 -2.45
C GLY A 311 28.17 1.37 -1.15
N THR A 312 27.61 0.20 -0.84
CA THR A 312 26.90 -0.07 0.42
C THR A 312 27.81 0.20 1.62
N PRO A 313 27.47 1.16 2.51
CA PRO A 313 28.20 1.40 3.72
C PRO A 313 28.05 0.23 4.71
N ALA A 314 29.00 0.08 5.63
CA ALA A 314 28.87 -0.88 6.72
C ALA A 314 27.64 -0.54 7.59
N LEU A 315 26.97 -1.56 8.17
CA LEU A 315 25.76 -1.36 9.01
C LEU A 315 25.97 -0.31 10.11
N ARG A 316 27.15 -0.32 10.77
CA ARG A 316 27.49 0.68 11.79
C ARG A 316 27.51 2.10 11.22
N GLU A 317 27.96 2.28 10.00
CA GLU A 317 27.96 3.57 9.31
C GLU A 317 26.54 3.99 8.93
N LEU A 318 25.72 3.07 8.43
CA LEU A 318 24.29 3.32 8.16
C LEU A 318 23.55 3.75 9.41
N ALA A 319 23.76 3.06 10.55
CA ALA A 319 23.16 3.42 11.84
C ALA A 319 23.59 4.84 12.29
N SER A 320 24.89 5.18 12.16
CA SER A 320 25.38 6.52 12.49
C SER A 320 24.73 7.60 11.61
N ARG A 321 24.59 7.35 10.31
CA ARG A 321 23.93 8.27 9.36
C ARG A 321 22.44 8.41 9.66
N ALA A 322 21.74 7.31 9.96
CA ALA A 322 20.34 7.33 10.36
C ALA A 322 20.13 8.16 11.62
N THR A 323 20.97 7.99 12.65
CA THR A 323 20.92 8.76 13.89
C THR A 323 21.12 10.26 13.64
N LYS A 324 22.09 10.64 12.82
CA LYS A 324 22.33 12.02 12.42
C LYS A 324 21.10 12.60 11.70
N LEU A 325 20.59 11.92 10.69
CA LEU A 325 19.42 12.35 9.93
C LEU A 325 18.16 12.43 10.81
N ALA A 326 18.01 11.55 11.79
CA ALA A 326 16.89 11.61 12.76
C ALA A 326 16.93 12.90 13.58
N SER A 327 18.12 13.36 13.98
CA SER A 327 18.26 14.65 14.70
C SER A 327 18.06 15.88 13.81
N GLU A 328 18.35 15.76 12.50
CA GLU A 328 18.26 16.87 11.55
C GLU A 328 16.86 17.03 10.93
N THR A 329 16.10 15.94 10.80
CA THR A 329 14.78 15.95 10.14
C THR A 329 13.61 16.13 11.10
N ASP A 330 13.82 15.90 12.39
CA ASP A 330 12.78 15.89 13.44
C ASP A 330 11.58 15.02 13.08
N ASP A 331 11.84 13.84 12.49
CA ASP A 331 10.84 12.92 11.96
C ASP A 331 10.89 11.59 12.73
N ASP A 332 9.76 11.17 13.30
CA ASP A 332 9.64 9.95 14.10
C ASP A 332 9.93 8.69 13.29
N SER A 333 9.58 8.67 12.01
CA SER A 333 9.88 7.53 11.13
C SER A 333 11.38 7.37 10.92
N VAL A 334 12.11 8.50 10.82
CA VAL A 334 13.57 8.48 10.72
C VAL A 334 14.22 8.07 12.04
N ARG A 335 13.63 8.49 13.18
CA ARG A 335 14.05 8.00 14.51
C ARG A 335 13.90 6.48 14.65
N LYS A 336 12.76 5.93 14.19
CA LYS A 336 12.53 4.48 14.16
C LYS A 336 13.55 3.75 13.27
N LEU A 337 13.84 4.29 12.08
CA LEU A 337 14.87 3.74 11.19
C LEU A 337 16.26 3.73 11.85
N ALA A 338 16.59 4.75 12.66
CA ALA A 338 17.87 4.84 13.35
C ALA A 338 18.03 3.82 14.50
N THR A 339 16.93 3.25 14.98
CA THR A 339 16.90 2.25 16.07
C THR A 339 16.71 0.81 15.60
N ALA A 340 16.41 0.62 14.33
CA ALA A 340 16.26 -0.68 13.67
C ALA A 340 17.63 -1.31 13.37
#